data_e6d8ea3166dab4c83596b83e7ca81194
#
_entry.id   e6d8ea3166dab4c83596b83e7ca81194
#
_cell.length_a   1.000
_cell.length_b   1.000
_cell.length_c   1.000
_cell.angle_alpha   90.00
_cell.angle_beta   90.00
_cell.angle_gamma   90.00
#
_symmetry.space_group_name_H-M   'P 1'
#
loop_
_entity.id
_entity.type
_entity.pdbx_description
1 polymer ?
#
loop_
_entity_poly.entity_id
_entity_poly.type
_entity_poly.pdbx_seq_one_letter_code
_entity_poly.pdbx_strand_id
1 'polypeptide(L)'
;MPSPLICAERIRLQQRATDKTSAIRAAGRLLADTGCIDPAYIDSLLRRETVANTFLGHGVAIPHGMGEDRHLIRQTGIAVLQFPDGLEWHPGQTTHLVFAIAAQSDEHITLLRRLTRLLNDDARLRQLFSTQRAEDIVAALSQDAPAPAASAPGGDLAERLALTLDYPSGLHARPAAQWVETARRFAARVQVRHGAETADAKNLVALLQLGLAAGAALTLSAEGPDARAALTALQHTIRSRTAQERAQA
;
A
#
# COMPACT_ATOMS: atom_id res chain seq x y z
N MET A 1 1.18 -22.52 18.69
CA MET A 1 2.10 -21.61 17.96
C MET A 1 1.24 -20.73 17.06
N PRO A 2 1.34 -19.40 17.09
CA PRO A 2 0.64 -18.57 16.13
C PRO A 2 1.12 -18.96 14.72
N SER A 3 0.15 -19.15 13.82
CA SER A 3 0.45 -19.51 12.43
C SER A 3 1.22 -18.36 11.77
N PRO A 4 2.25 -18.60 10.97
CA PRO A 4 3.00 -17.52 10.36
C PRO A 4 2.07 -16.68 9.47
N LEU A 5 2.28 -15.36 9.45
CA LEU A 5 1.49 -14.39 8.71
C LEU A 5 1.35 -14.78 7.23
N ILE A 6 2.43 -15.35 6.66
CA ILE A 6 2.47 -15.93 5.31
C ILE A 6 3.13 -17.31 5.35
N CYS A 7 2.57 -18.27 4.63
CA CYS A 7 3.09 -19.61 4.46
C CYS A 7 2.80 -20.13 3.05
N ALA A 8 3.55 -21.16 2.62
CA ALA A 8 3.40 -21.74 1.28
C ALA A 8 1.97 -22.28 1.02
N GLU A 9 1.29 -22.76 2.06
CA GLU A 9 -0.09 -23.28 1.98
C GLU A 9 -1.10 -22.21 1.51
N ARG A 10 -0.80 -20.92 1.74
CA ARG A 10 -1.64 -19.78 1.34
C ARG A 10 -1.15 -19.11 0.06
N ILE A 11 -0.33 -19.79 -0.73
CA ILE A 11 0.17 -19.29 -2.01
C ILE A 11 -0.32 -20.21 -3.13
N ARG A 12 -0.85 -19.63 -4.18
CA ARG A 12 -1.20 -20.33 -5.42
C ARG A 12 -0.49 -19.66 -6.58
N LEU A 13 0.40 -20.41 -7.19
CA LEU A 13 1.15 -19.99 -8.37
C LEU A 13 0.40 -20.34 -9.66
N GLN A 14 0.78 -19.74 -10.78
CA GLN A 14 0.31 -20.05 -12.13
C GLN A 14 -1.22 -20.00 -12.25
N GLN A 15 -1.86 -19.05 -11.57
CA GLN A 15 -3.31 -18.92 -11.59
C GLN A 15 -3.79 -18.23 -12.86
N ARG A 16 -5.03 -18.54 -13.23
CA ARG A 16 -5.80 -17.84 -14.25
C ARG A 16 -7.14 -17.44 -13.67
N ALA A 17 -7.59 -16.25 -13.99
CA ALA A 17 -8.90 -15.74 -13.61
C ALA A 17 -9.48 -14.95 -14.78
N THR A 18 -10.79 -14.93 -14.89
CA THR A 18 -11.48 -14.18 -15.94
C THR A 18 -11.52 -12.68 -15.64
N ASP A 19 -11.55 -12.34 -14.36
CA ASP A 19 -11.70 -10.97 -13.88
C ASP A 19 -11.20 -10.84 -12.42
N LYS A 20 -11.09 -9.60 -11.94
CA LYS A 20 -10.68 -9.31 -10.57
C LYS A 20 -11.64 -9.89 -9.51
N THR A 21 -12.93 -9.99 -9.79
CA THR A 21 -13.92 -10.52 -8.85
C THR A 21 -13.66 -12.01 -8.59
N SER A 22 -13.39 -12.77 -9.64
CA SER A 22 -13.02 -14.19 -9.53
C SER A 22 -11.70 -14.39 -8.81
N ALA A 23 -10.70 -13.51 -9.03
CA ALA A 23 -9.43 -13.53 -8.31
C ALA A 23 -9.61 -13.24 -6.80
N ILE A 24 -10.39 -12.20 -6.45
CA ILE A 24 -10.70 -11.87 -5.05
C ILE A 24 -11.43 -13.03 -4.36
N ARG A 25 -12.41 -13.64 -5.03
CA ARG A 25 -13.12 -14.82 -4.49
C ARG A 25 -12.19 -16.00 -4.28
N ALA A 26 -11.28 -16.27 -5.22
CA ALA A 26 -10.30 -17.36 -5.10
C ALA A 26 -9.34 -17.13 -3.92
N ALA A 27 -8.82 -15.91 -3.77
CA ALA A 27 -7.97 -15.54 -2.65
C ALA A 27 -8.71 -15.61 -1.31
N GLY A 28 -9.97 -15.16 -1.27
CA GLY A 28 -10.81 -15.25 -0.09
C GLY A 28 -11.13 -16.70 0.30
N ARG A 29 -11.41 -17.58 -0.67
CA ARG A 29 -11.56 -19.03 -0.41
C ARG A 29 -10.30 -19.63 0.19
N LEU A 30 -9.13 -19.27 -0.32
CA LEU A 30 -7.86 -19.76 0.20
C LEU A 30 -7.65 -19.31 1.66
N LEU A 31 -8.05 -18.09 2.03
CA LEU A 31 -8.05 -17.64 3.42
C LEU A 31 -9.05 -18.41 4.29
N ALA A 32 -10.24 -18.71 3.77
CA ALA A 32 -11.26 -19.47 4.49
C ALA A 32 -10.84 -20.93 4.69
N ASP A 33 -10.33 -21.60 3.65
CA ASP A 33 -9.88 -22.99 3.66
C ASP A 33 -8.71 -23.20 4.63
N THR A 34 -7.88 -22.15 4.82
CA THR A 34 -6.76 -22.15 5.79
C THR A 34 -7.15 -21.62 7.16
N GLY A 35 -8.44 -21.41 7.43
CA GLY A 35 -8.97 -21.05 8.74
C GLY A 35 -8.72 -19.59 9.16
N CYS A 36 -8.30 -18.73 8.24
CA CYS A 36 -8.03 -17.31 8.58
C CYS A 36 -9.30 -16.49 8.74
N ILE A 37 -10.34 -16.80 7.97
CA ILE A 37 -11.58 -16.03 7.94
C ILE A 37 -12.82 -16.94 7.98
N ASP A 38 -13.94 -16.37 8.36
CA ASP A 38 -15.25 -16.92 8.04
C ASP A 38 -15.51 -16.74 6.52
N PRO A 39 -16.11 -17.71 5.82
CA PRO A 39 -16.44 -17.56 4.41
C PRO A 39 -17.24 -16.30 4.06
N ALA A 40 -18.06 -15.78 4.97
CA ALA A 40 -18.80 -14.53 4.79
C ALA A 40 -17.89 -13.30 4.59
N TYR A 41 -16.63 -13.35 5.06
CA TYR A 41 -15.66 -12.26 4.85
C TYR A 41 -15.30 -12.06 3.37
N ILE A 42 -15.52 -13.06 2.51
CA ILE A 42 -15.30 -12.95 1.06
C ILE A 42 -16.15 -11.83 0.45
N ASP A 43 -17.40 -11.68 0.91
CA ASP A 43 -18.24 -10.59 0.45
C ASP A 43 -17.75 -9.23 0.95
N SER A 44 -17.10 -9.18 2.11
CA SER A 44 -16.45 -7.97 2.60
C SER A 44 -15.27 -7.54 1.70
N LEU A 45 -14.44 -8.50 1.25
CA LEU A 45 -13.36 -8.23 0.29
C LEU A 45 -13.91 -7.62 -1.00
N LEU A 46 -14.99 -8.17 -1.53
CA LEU A 46 -15.64 -7.71 -2.75
C LEU A 46 -16.26 -6.32 -2.58
N ARG A 47 -16.99 -6.09 -1.49
CA ARG A 47 -17.57 -4.77 -1.18
C ARG A 47 -16.48 -3.72 -1.04
N ARG A 48 -15.38 -4.04 -0.38
CA ARG A 48 -14.25 -3.12 -0.19
C ARG A 48 -13.64 -2.70 -1.53
N GLU A 49 -13.49 -3.62 -2.48
CA GLU A 49 -12.99 -3.32 -3.83
C GLU A 49 -13.92 -2.40 -4.62
N THR A 50 -15.25 -2.47 -4.39
CA THR A 50 -16.21 -1.55 -5.04
C THR A 50 -16.14 -0.13 -4.46
N VAL A 51 -15.79 0.02 -3.18
CA VAL A 51 -15.65 1.33 -2.52
C VAL A 51 -14.40 2.08 -2.98
N ALA A 52 -13.27 1.37 -3.10
CA ALA A 52 -12.03 1.94 -3.60
C ALA A 52 -11.12 0.84 -4.13
N ASN A 53 -10.47 1.14 -5.26
CA ASN A 53 -9.51 0.26 -5.91
C ASN A 53 -8.38 -0.15 -4.96
N THR A 54 -8.12 -1.46 -4.87
CA THR A 54 -7.02 -2.00 -4.05
C THR A 54 -5.73 -2.25 -4.85
N PHE A 55 -5.64 -1.83 -6.09
CA PHE A 55 -4.43 -1.89 -6.90
C PHE A 55 -3.39 -0.87 -6.40
N LEU A 56 -2.18 -1.33 -6.10
CA LEU A 56 -1.08 -0.50 -5.59
C LEU A 56 -0.14 0.01 -6.70
N GLY A 57 -0.34 -0.41 -7.93
CA GLY A 57 0.66 -0.23 -8.98
C GLY A 57 1.66 -1.39 -9.05
N HIS A 58 2.65 -1.29 -9.93
CA HIS A 58 3.72 -2.29 -10.11
C HIS A 58 3.23 -3.73 -10.30
N GLY A 59 2.03 -3.94 -10.83
CA GLY A 59 1.46 -5.27 -11.02
C GLY A 59 0.97 -5.96 -9.73
N VAL A 60 0.65 -5.21 -8.68
CA VAL A 60 0.25 -5.72 -7.37
C VAL A 60 -1.10 -5.16 -6.93
N ALA A 61 -1.98 -6.03 -6.43
CA ALA A 61 -3.23 -5.66 -5.76
C ALA A 61 -3.29 -6.26 -4.34
N ILE A 62 -3.95 -5.52 -3.41
CA ILE A 62 -4.07 -5.92 -1.99
C ILE A 62 -5.53 -5.93 -1.52
N PRO A 63 -6.39 -6.83 -2.02
CA PRO A 63 -7.74 -6.94 -1.51
C PRO A 63 -7.75 -7.16 0.01
N HIS A 64 -8.59 -6.40 0.71
CA HIS A 64 -8.82 -6.52 2.14
C HIS A 64 -10.30 -6.18 2.43
N GLY A 65 -10.83 -6.58 3.56
CA GLY A 65 -12.24 -6.36 3.88
C GLY A 65 -12.52 -5.01 4.50
N MET A 66 -13.80 -4.78 4.78
CA MET A 66 -14.30 -3.60 5.47
C MET A 66 -13.98 -3.67 6.96
N GLY A 67 -13.80 -2.50 7.58
CA GLY A 67 -13.45 -2.42 9.01
C GLY A 67 -14.52 -3.01 9.93
N GLU A 68 -15.80 -2.85 9.60
CA GLU A 68 -16.93 -3.39 10.35
C GLU A 68 -17.01 -4.92 10.34
N ASP A 69 -16.42 -5.58 9.35
CA ASP A 69 -16.44 -7.04 9.19
C ASP A 69 -15.23 -7.74 9.84
N ARG A 70 -14.40 -7.01 10.59
CA ARG A 70 -13.21 -7.61 11.26
C ARG A 70 -13.57 -8.77 12.20
N HIS A 71 -14.77 -8.80 12.72
CA HIS A 71 -15.26 -9.90 13.56
C HIS A 71 -15.34 -11.25 12.84
N LEU A 72 -15.35 -11.24 11.49
CA LEU A 72 -15.30 -12.44 10.65
C LEU A 72 -13.87 -12.98 10.45
N ILE A 73 -12.86 -12.27 10.93
CA ILE A 73 -11.46 -12.70 10.85
C ILE A 73 -11.13 -13.52 12.09
N ARG A 74 -10.79 -14.79 11.90
CA ARG A 74 -10.44 -15.75 12.96
C ARG A 74 -8.98 -15.65 13.36
N GLN A 75 -8.11 -15.43 12.40
CA GLN A 75 -6.68 -15.17 12.61
C GLN A 75 -6.12 -14.31 11.48
N THR A 76 -5.12 -13.50 11.81
CA THR A 76 -4.40 -12.72 10.78
C THR A 76 -3.71 -13.64 9.79
N GLY A 77 -3.89 -13.38 8.50
CA GLY A 77 -3.29 -14.17 7.44
C GLY A 77 -3.36 -13.50 6.08
N ILE A 78 -2.52 -14.00 5.17
CA ILE A 78 -2.41 -13.50 3.80
C ILE A 78 -2.52 -14.67 2.85
N ALA A 79 -3.37 -14.53 1.83
CA ALA A 79 -3.39 -15.41 0.68
C ALA A 79 -2.77 -14.70 -0.52
N VAL A 80 -1.91 -15.40 -1.27
CA VAL A 80 -1.24 -14.87 -2.46
C VAL A 80 -1.63 -15.67 -3.67
N LEU A 81 -2.11 -14.98 -4.69
CA LEU A 81 -2.34 -15.56 -6.02
C LEU A 81 -1.41 -14.91 -7.02
N GLN A 82 -0.73 -15.73 -7.82
CA GLN A 82 0.17 -15.28 -8.88
C GLN A 82 -0.50 -15.51 -10.25
N PHE A 83 -0.46 -14.49 -11.08
CA PHE A 83 -0.99 -14.46 -12.46
C PHE A 83 0.16 -14.10 -13.42
N PRO A 84 0.94 -15.07 -13.91
CA PRO A 84 2.11 -14.79 -14.77
C PRO A 84 1.73 -14.06 -16.05
N ASP A 85 0.59 -14.44 -16.65
CA ASP A 85 0.07 -13.82 -17.88
C ASP A 85 -0.55 -12.43 -17.62
N GLY A 86 -0.66 -12.03 -16.35
CA GLY A 86 -1.34 -10.82 -15.93
C GLY A 86 -2.87 -10.98 -15.89
N LEU A 87 -3.48 -10.18 -15.04
CA LEU A 87 -4.94 -10.05 -14.91
C LEU A 87 -5.31 -8.57 -14.94
N GLU A 88 -6.19 -8.17 -15.83
CA GLU A 88 -6.70 -6.80 -15.83
C GLU A 88 -7.51 -6.54 -14.54
N TRP A 89 -6.98 -5.64 -13.70
CA TRP A 89 -7.63 -5.28 -12.42
C TRP A 89 -8.60 -4.12 -12.59
N HIS A 90 -8.20 -3.12 -13.36
CA HIS A 90 -9.00 -2.04 -13.89
C HIS A 90 -8.51 -1.72 -15.31
N PRO A 91 -9.27 -0.99 -16.13
CA PRO A 91 -8.85 -0.60 -17.47
C PRO A 91 -7.43 -0.01 -17.47
N GLY A 92 -6.51 -0.68 -18.17
CA GLY A 92 -5.10 -0.28 -18.24
C GLY A 92 -4.26 -0.62 -16.99
N GLN A 93 -4.79 -1.34 -16.02
CA GLN A 93 -4.06 -1.77 -14.81
C GLN A 93 -3.97 -3.29 -14.74
N THR A 94 -2.82 -3.83 -15.08
CA THR A 94 -2.55 -5.27 -15.04
C THR A 94 -1.91 -5.66 -13.71
N THR A 95 -2.46 -6.68 -13.05
CA THR A 95 -1.93 -7.27 -11.82
C THR A 95 -1.30 -8.64 -12.10
N HIS A 96 -0.17 -8.92 -11.47
CA HIS A 96 0.52 -10.21 -11.49
C HIS A 96 0.53 -10.89 -10.12
N LEU A 97 0.42 -10.12 -9.05
CA LEU A 97 0.34 -10.64 -7.69
C LEU A 97 -0.86 -10.02 -6.95
N VAL A 98 -1.69 -10.87 -6.38
CA VAL A 98 -2.81 -10.48 -5.52
C VAL A 98 -2.53 -10.95 -4.11
N PHE A 99 -2.43 -10.03 -3.16
CA PHE A 99 -2.25 -10.30 -1.73
C PHE A 99 -3.55 -10.01 -0.99
N ALA A 100 -4.40 -11.01 -0.80
CA ALA A 100 -5.61 -10.85 0.00
C ALA A 100 -5.26 -10.88 1.49
N ILE A 101 -5.66 -9.84 2.23
CA ILE A 101 -5.26 -9.61 3.61
C ILE A 101 -6.47 -9.77 4.53
N ALA A 102 -6.33 -10.61 5.55
CA ALA A 102 -7.19 -10.68 6.72
C ALA A 102 -6.36 -10.30 7.95
N ALA A 103 -6.69 -9.19 8.62
CA ALA A 103 -5.96 -8.72 9.79
C ALA A 103 -6.92 -8.30 10.91
N GLN A 104 -6.76 -8.91 12.09
CA GLN A 104 -7.56 -8.59 13.28
C GLN A 104 -7.13 -7.27 13.94
N SER A 105 -5.85 -6.95 13.85
CA SER A 105 -5.21 -5.79 14.48
C SER A 105 -4.22 -5.11 13.52
N ASP A 106 -3.40 -4.23 14.05
CA ASP A 106 -2.38 -3.47 13.28
C ASP A 106 -1.18 -4.32 12.80
N GLU A 107 -1.22 -5.65 12.97
CA GLU A 107 -0.21 -6.59 12.43
C GLU A 107 -0.02 -6.45 10.92
N HIS A 108 -1.07 -6.02 10.20
CA HIS A 108 -0.97 -5.72 8.78
C HIS A 108 0.02 -4.58 8.46
N ILE A 109 0.37 -3.71 9.41
CA ILE A 109 1.36 -2.64 9.21
C ILE A 109 2.73 -3.24 8.90
N THR A 110 3.14 -4.28 9.62
CA THR A 110 4.40 -4.99 9.34
C THR A 110 4.40 -5.59 7.94
N LEU A 111 3.28 -6.18 7.53
CA LEU A 111 3.13 -6.67 6.17
C LEU A 111 3.19 -5.55 5.13
N LEU A 112 2.46 -4.46 5.34
CA LEU A 112 2.49 -3.32 4.42
C LEU A 112 3.91 -2.77 4.27
N ARG A 113 4.70 -2.72 5.34
CA ARG A 113 6.13 -2.36 5.27
C ARG A 113 6.92 -3.33 4.39
N ARG A 114 6.69 -4.65 4.51
CA ARG A 114 7.36 -5.67 3.68
C ARG A 114 6.93 -5.60 2.22
N LEU A 115 5.64 -5.43 1.96
CA LEU A 115 5.10 -5.21 0.61
C LEU A 115 5.68 -3.94 -0.03
N THR A 116 5.83 -2.87 0.76
CA THR A 116 6.44 -1.62 0.27
C THR A 116 7.85 -1.82 -0.22
N ARG A 117 8.67 -2.56 0.53
CA ARG A 117 10.04 -2.85 0.11
C ARG A 117 10.04 -3.64 -1.19
N LEU A 118 9.16 -4.63 -1.29
CA LEU A 118 9.02 -5.42 -2.51
C LEU A 118 8.58 -4.56 -3.70
N LEU A 119 7.65 -3.61 -3.50
CA LEU A 119 7.19 -2.69 -4.53
C LEU A 119 8.29 -1.70 -5.00
N ASN A 120 9.29 -1.44 -4.15
CA ASN A 120 10.45 -0.61 -4.50
C ASN A 120 11.59 -1.39 -5.16
N ASP A 121 11.50 -2.72 -5.24
CA ASP A 121 12.46 -3.60 -5.91
C ASP A 121 11.81 -4.22 -7.16
N ASP A 122 11.77 -3.44 -8.23
CA ASP A 122 11.16 -3.85 -9.51
C ASP A 122 11.79 -5.14 -10.09
N ALA A 123 13.09 -5.36 -9.86
CA ALA A 123 13.76 -6.54 -10.38
C ALA A 123 13.27 -7.81 -9.64
N ARG A 124 13.23 -7.75 -8.31
CA ARG A 124 12.73 -8.84 -7.48
C ARG A 124 11.25 -9.08 -7.72
N LEU A 125 10.46 -8.01 -7.82
CA LEU A 125 9.02 -8.12 -8.07
C LEU A 125 8.74 -8.84 -9.39
N ARG A 126 9.44 -8.48 -10.48
CA ARG A 126 9.32 -9.17 -11.78
C ARG A 126 9.71 -10.64 -11.70
N GLN A 127 10.71 -11.00 -10.91
CA GLN A 127 11.07 -12.42 -10.68
C GLN A 127 9.91 -13.19 -10.04
N LEU A 128 9.20 -12.55 -9.08
CA LEU A 128 8.06 -13.19 -8.40
C LEU A 128 6.83 -13.33 -9.32
N PHE A 129 6.70 -12.55 -10.38
CA PHE A 129 5.59 -12.70 -11.35
C PHE A 129 5.64 -14.03 -12.11
N SER A 130 6.82 -14.64 -12.23
CA SER A 130 7.04 -15.88 -12.97
C SER A 130 7.69 -17.00 -12.15
N THR A 131 7.89 -16.81 -10.85
CA THR A 131 8.47 -17.86 -10.01
C THR A 131 7.60 -19.12 -10.02
N GLN A 132 8.26 -20.27 -9.92
CA GLN A 132 7.65 -21.59 -9.82
C GLN A 132 7.66 -22.12 -8.37
N ARG A 133 8.10 -21.32 -7.42
CA ARG A 133 8.31 -21.71 -6.02
C ARG A 133 7.59 -20.76 -5.08
N ALA A 134 6.68 -21.29 -4.28
CA ALA A 134 5.97 -20.52 -3.26
C ALA A 134 6.93 -19.94 -2.21
N GLU A 135 8.03 -20.66 -1.94
CA GLU A 135 9.07 -20.25 -0.99
C GLU A 135 9.73 -18.92 -1.37
N ASP A 136 9.83 -18.59 -2.67
CA ASP A 136 10.40 -17.33 -3.11
C ASP A 136 9.53 -16.15 -2.67
N ILE A 137 8.19 -16.31 -2.75
CA ILE A 137 7.22 -15.31 -2.28
C ILE A 137 7.26 -15.22 -0.75
N VAL A 138 7.30 -16.36 -0.05
CA VAL A 138 7.45 -16.41 1.41
C VAL A 138 8.74 -15.68 1.82
N ALA A 139 9.88 -16.01 1.19
CA ALA A 139 11.17 -15.40 1.50
C ALA A 139 11.16 -13.88 1.24
N ALA A 140 10.54 -13.42 0.14
CA ALA A 140 10.43 -12.00 -0.18
C ALA A 140 9.66 -11.20 0.89
N LEU A 141 8.66 -11.82 1.52
CA LEU A 141 7.81 -11.19 2.53
C LEU A 141 8.21 -11.53 3.97
N SER A 142 9.05 -12.54 4.21
CA SER A 142 9.51 -12.96 5.54
C SER A 142 10.83 -12.32 5.94
N GLN A 143 11.61 -11.85 4.99
CA GLN A 143 12.90 -11.23 5.32
C GLN A 143 12.67 -9.92 6.07
N ASP A 144 12.98 -9.93 7.35
CA ASP A 144 13.32 -8.74 8.11
C ASP A 144 14.72 -8.27 7.67
N ALA A 145 14.86 -7.95 6.38
CA ALA A 145 16.04 -7.20 5.98
C ALA A 145 16.05 -5.89 6.79
N PRO A 146 17.22 -5.43 7.23
CA PRO A 146 17.33 -4.12 7.88
C PRO A 146 16.55 -3.14 7.01
N ALA A 147 15.72 -2.31 7.64
CA ALA A 147 14.99 -1.27 6.92
C ALA A 147 15.94 -0.70 5.87
N PRO A 148 15.53 -0.49 4.60
CA PRO A 148 16.37 0.27 3.70
C PRO A 148 16.77 1.46 4.53
N ALA A 149 18.06 1.64 4.73
CA ALA A 149 18.60 2.61 5.67
C ALA A 149 17.76 3.86 5.49
N ALA A 150 17.03 4.25 6.53
CA ALA A 150 16.20 5.45 6.50
C ALA A 150 17.12 6.43 5.80
N SER A 151 16.69 6.91 4.64
CA SER A 151 17.57 7.70 3.77
C SER A 151 18.34 8.59 4.71
N ALA A 152 19.65 8.44 4.77
CA ALA A 152 20.51 9.00 5.83
C ALA A 152 19.95 10.36 6.17
N PRO A 153 19.88 10.82 7.43
CA PRO A 153 19.15 12.01 7.81
C PRO A 153 19.50 13.09 6.79
N GLY A 154 18.80 13.03 5.68
CA GLY A 154 19.02 13.88 4.54
C GLY A 154 18.45 15.20 4.97
N GLY A 155 19.30 16.20 5.11
CA GLY A 155 18.85 17.57 5.28
C GLY A 155 17.75 17.87 4.27
N ASP A 156 16.85 18.77 4.60
CA ASP A 156 15.83 19.24 3.67
C ASP A 156 16.47 19.59 2.32
N LEU A 157 15.79 19.30 1.22
CA LEU A 157 16.21 19.71 -0.11
C LEU A 157 16.24 21.25 -0.23
N ALA A 158 16.79 21.76 -1.32
CA ALA A 158 17.08 23.20 -1.49
C ALA A 158 15.88 24.12 -1.24
N GLU A 159 14.70 23.77 -1.76
CA GLU A 159 13.45 24.49 -1.50
C GLU A 159 12.67 23.77 -0.40
N ARG A 160 12.09 24.51 0.56
CA ARG A 160 11.35 23.91 1.68
C ARG A 160 10.14 24.72 2.09
N LEU A 161 9.14 24.02 2.63
CA LEU A 161 7.90 24.57 3.11
C LEU A 161 7.43 23.79 4.34
N ALA A 162 7.30 24.46 5.48
CA ALA A 162 6.74 23.85 6.69
C ALA A 162 5.21 23.95 6.68
N LEU A 163 4.55 22.88 7.09
CA LEU A 163 3.09 22.76 7.14
C LEU A 163 2.67 21.99 8.39
N THR A 164 1.41 22.20 8.80
CA THR A 164 0.71 21.33 9.75
C THR A 164 -0.37 20.57 9.00
N LEU A 165 -0.50 19.27 9.27
CA LEU A 165 -1.51 18.42 8.67
C LEU A 165 -2.83 18.54 9.44
N ASP A 166 -3.79 19.23 8.88
CA ASP A 166 -5.10 19.45 9.51
C ASP A 166 -6.17 18.43 9.07
N TYR A 167 -5.78 17.21 8.72
CA TYR A 167 -6.73 16.15 8.41
C TYR A 167 -7.25 15.50 9.70
N PRO A 168 -8.57 15.45 9.94
CA PRO A 168 -9.13 14.87 11.18
C PRO A 168 -8.68 13.43 11.45
N SER A 169 -8.56 12.63 10.38
CA SER A 169 -8.13 11.22 10.43
C SER A 169 -6.63 11.02 10.18
N GLY A 170 -5.83 12.09 10.11
CA GLY A 170 -4.43 12.01 9.70
C GLY A 170 -4.25 11.63 8.21
N LEU A 171 -3.00 11.37 7.81
CA LEU A 171 -2.70 10.97 6.43
C LEU A 171 -3.00 9.48 6.24
N HIS A 172 -4.06 9.18 5.51
CA HIS A 172 -4.45 7.82 5.13
C HIS A 172 -4.39 7.63 3.61
N ALA A 173 -4.70 6.43 3.11
CA ALA A 173 -4.46 6.02 1.73
C ALA A 173 -5.01 6.99 0.66
N ARG A 174 -6.24 7.50 0.83
CA ARG A 174 -6.88 8.38 -0.16
C ARG A 174 -6.15 9.74 -0.31
N PRO A 175 -5.92 10.53 0.74
CA PRO A 175 -5.17 11.78 0.60
C PRO A 175 -3.70 11.54 0.22
N ALA A 176 -3.06 10.47 0.73
CA ALA A 176 -1.69 10.14 0.35
C ALA A 176 -1.56 9.83 -1.15
N ALA A 177 -2.52 9.13 -1.75
CA ALA A 177 -2.56 8.88 -3.20
C ALA A 177 -2.65 10.19 -4.01
N GLN A 178 -3.42 11.18 -3.54
CA GLN A 178 -3.50 12.49 -4.19
C GLN A 178 -2.18 13.27 -4.09
N TRP A 179 -1.46 13.15 -2.96
CA TRP A 179 -0.13 13.76 -2.83
C TRP A 179 0.84 13.15 -3.84
N VAL A 180 0.85 11.82 -3.95
CA VAL A 180 1.68 11.10 -4.92
C VAL A 180 1.35 11.52 -6.35
N GLU A 181 0.07 11.54 -6.71
CA GLU A 181 -0.36 11.96 -8.04
C GLU A 181 0.09 13.40 -8.34
N THR A 182 -0.08 14.31 -7.38
CA THR A 182 0.37 15.68 -7.52
C THR A 182 1.89 15.76 -7.69
N ALA A 183 2.67 15.08 -6.83
CA ALA A 183 4.13 15.10 -6.89
C ALA A 183 4.68 14.50 -8.19
N ARG A 184 4.04 13.48 -8.74
CA ARG A 184 4.46 12.81 -9.99
C ARG A 184 4.31 13.69 -11.24
N ARG A 185 3.54 14.76 -11.19
CA ARG A 185 3.41 15.73 -12.31
C ARG A 185 4.66 16.58 -12.52
N PHE A 186 5.60 16.58 -11.57
CA PHE A 186 6.81 17.39 -11.57
C PHE A 186 8.06 16.51 -11.75
N ALA A 187 9.06 17.07 -12.44
CA ALA A 187 10.36 16.43 -12.59
C ALA A 187 11.17 16.47 -11.28
N ALA A 188 10.97 17.51 -10.47
CA ALA A 188 11.66 17.69 -9.18
C ALA A 188 11.57 16.45 -8.29
N ARG A 189 12.65 16.19 -7.56
CA ARG A 189 12.64 15.31 -6.39
C ARG A 189 11.88 16.02 -5.27
N VAL A 190 10.92 15.36 -4.66
CA VAL A 190 10.10 15.94 -3.59
C VAL A 190 10.09 15.00 -2.40
N GLN A 191 10.35 15.54 -1.22
CA GLN A 191 10.38 14.80 0.04
C GLN A 191 9.40 15.40 1.06
N VAL A 192 8.87 14.53 1.90
CA VAL A 192 8.09 14.89 3.09
C VAL A 192 8.88 14.43 4.31
N ARG A 193 9.12 15.32 5.26
CA ARG A 193 9.79 15.00 6.53
C ARG A 193 8.83 15.19 7.70
N HIS A 194 8.84 14.24 8.61
CA HIS A 194 8.16 14.30 9.90
C HIS A 194 9.12 13.85 11.01
N GLY A 195 9.44 14.77 11.92
CA GLY A 195 10.50 14.52 12.90
C GLY A 195 11.83 14.20 12.22
N ALA A 196 12.40 13.04 12.53
CA ALA A 196 13.64 12.54 11.94
C ALA A 196 13.43 11.71 10.66
N GLU A 197 12.19 11.34 10.35
CA GLU A 197 11.85 10.46 9.21
C GLU A 197 11.56 11.28 7.95
N THR A 198 11.99 10.75 6.80
CA THR A 198 11.76 11.34 5.48
C THR A 198 11.15 10.32 4.53
N ALA A 199 10.24 10.77 3.67
CA ALA A 199 9.61 9.97 2.64
C ALA A 199 9.66 10.66 1.28
N ASP A 200 9.83 9.91 0.20
CA ASP A 200 9.62 10.41 -1.15
C ASP A 200 8.12 10.68 -1.36
N ALA A 201 7.78 11.92 -1.69
CA ALA A 201 6.41 12.32 -1.95
C ALA A 201 5.76 11.62 -3.16
N LYS A 202 6.55 10.99 -4.03
CA LYS A 202 6.09 10.19 -5.17
C LYS A 202 5.81 8.73 -4.81
N ASN A 203 6.07 8.34 -3.56
CA ASN A 203 5.88 6.99 -3.06
C ASN A 203 4.78 6.95 -1.99
N LEU A 204 3.62 6.37 -2.37
CA LEU A 204 2.43 6.29 -1.51
C LEU A 204 2.73 5.66 -0.16
N VAL A 205 3.49 4.59 -0.17
CA VAL A 205 3.68 3.79 1.03
C VAL A 205 4.70 4.43 1.95
N ALA A 206 5.75 5.05 1.40
CA ALA A 206 6.70 5.85 2.20
C ALA A 206 5.97 7.00 2.92
N LEU A 207 5.02 7.65 2.26
CA LEU A 207 4.18 8.69 2.88
C LEU A 207 3.32 8.15 4.03
N LEU A 208 2.69 6.99 3.84
CA LEU A 208 1.87 6.36 4.88
C LEU A 208 2.70 5.89 6.08
N GLN A 209 3.96 5.51 5.85
CA GLN A 209 4.88 5.08 6.92
C GLN A 209 5.31 6.21 7.84
N LEU A 210 5.24 7.48 7.39
CA LEU A 210 5.51 8.64 8.26
C LEU A 210 4.53 8.74 9.44
N GLY A 211 3.39 8.01 9.40
CA GLY A 211 2.41 8.01 10.48
C GLY A 211 1.86 9.40 10.82
N LEU A 212 1.66 10.26 9.82
CA LEU A 212 1.20 11.63 10.01
C LEU A 212 -0.22 11.65 10.61
N ALA A 213 -0.31 11.89 11.91
CA ALA A 213 -1.57 12.07 12.61
C ALA A 213 -2.16 13.48 12.39
N ALA A 214 -3.40 13.68 12.81
CA ALA A 214 -3.99 15.02 12.84
C ALA A 214 -3.13 15.97 13.69
N GLY A 215 -2.86 17.16 13.18
CA GLY A 215 -1.99 18.14 13.83
C GLY A 215 -0.48 17.90 13.66
N ALA A 216 -0.07 16.86 12.93
CA ALA A 216 1.35 16.58 12.72
C ALA A 216 2.04 17.72 11.96
N ALA A 217 3.16 18.19 12.52
CA ALA A 217 4.05 19.13 11.82
C ALA A 217 4.89 18.37 10.80
N LEU A 218 4.95 18.86 9.58
CA LEU A 218 5.72 18.27 8.49
C LEU A 218 6.47 19.34 7.68
N THR A 219 7.54 18.94 7.03
CA THR A 219 8.28 19.78 6.08
C THR A 219 8.23 19.12 4.71
N LEU A 220 7.71 19.84 3.73
CA LEU A 220 7.89 19.51 2.32
C LEU A 220 9.22 20.11 1.86
N SER A 221 10.01 19.36 1.13
CA SER A 221 11.22 19.88 0.49
C SER A 221 11.34 19.36 -0.94
N ALA A 222 11.92 20.16 -1.83
CA ALA A 222 12.07 19.80 -3.22
C ALA A 222 13.38 20.31 -3.82
N GLU A 223 13.86 19.58 -4.85
CA GLU A 223 15.05 19.93 -5.62
C GLU A 223 14.82 19.58 -7.09
N GLY A 224 15.22 20.49 -7.97
CA GLY A 224 15.07 20.32 -9.42
C GLY A 224 14.47 21.54 -10.11
N PRO A 225 14.29 21.50 -11.44
CA PRO A 225 13.93 22.68 -12.24
C PRO A 225 12.54 23.25 -11.92
N ASP A 226 11.61 22.42 -11.44
CA ASP A 226 10.23 22.77 -11.09
C ASP A 226 9.92 22.60 -9.59
N ALA A 227 10.95 22.63 -8.73
CA ALA A 227 10.84 22.37 -7.29
C ALA A 227 9.82 23.28 -6.59
N ARG A 228 9.88 24.58 -6.83
CA ARG A 228 8.95 25.56 -6.23
C ARG A 228 7.51 25.34 -6.67
N ALA A 229 7.29 25.02 -7.96
CA ALA A 229 5.97 24.72 -8.50
C ALA A 229 5.41 23.43 -7.87
N ALA A 230 6.25 22.39 -7.69
CA ALA A 230 5.87 21.16 -7.02
C ALA A 230 5.42 21.38 -5.58
N LEU A 231 6.19 22.15 -4.79
CA LEU A 231 5.82 22.49 -3.40
C LEU A 231 4.51 23.28 -3.32
N THR A 232 4.30 24.25 -4.21
CA THR A 232 3.07 25.06 -4.26
C THR A 232 1.86 24.17 -4.59
N ALA A 233 1.99 23.28 -5.57
CA ALA A 233 0.93 22.34 -5.96
C ALA A 233 0.57 21.38 -4.83
N LEU A 234 1.56 20.81 -4.15
CA LEU A 234 1.35 19.94 -3.01
C LEU A 234 0.70 20.68 -1.83
N GLN A 235 1.16 21.88 -1.51
CA GLN A 235 0.54 22.70 -0.48
C GLN A 235 -0.94 22.96 -0.78
N HIS A 236 -1.26 23.27 -2.02
CA HIS A 236 -2.64 23.48 -2.45
C HIS A 236 -3.46 22.20 -2.30
N THR A 237 -2.93 21.04 -2.74
CA THR A 237 -3.58 19.73 -2.59
C THR A 237 -3.86 19.43 -1.12
N ILE A 238 -2.91 19.66 -0.22
CA ILE A 238 -3.06 19.43 1.22
C ILE A 238 -4.15 20.32 1.80
N ARG A 239 -4.13 21.63 1.51
CA ARG A 239 -5.10 22.59 2.06
C ARG A 239 -6.51 22.42 1.51
N SER A 240 -6.66 22.16 0.23
CA SER A 240 -7.99 21.95 -0.38
C SER A 240 -8.66 20.69 0.17
N ARG A 241 -7.88 19.65 0.45
CA ARG A 241 -8.39 18.43 1.07
C ARG A 241 -8.82 18.62 2.52
N THR A 242 -8.07 19.41 3.30
CA THR A 242 -8.46 19.78 4.66
C THR A 242 -9.87 20.39 4.68
N ALA A 243 -10.16 21.29 3.75
CA ALA A 243 -11.48 21.93 3.66
C ALA A 243 -12.59 20.90 3.34
N GLN A 244 -12.34 19.93 2.47
CA GLN A 244 -13.31 18.89 2.11
C GLN A 244 -13.57 17.91 3.27
N GLU A 245 -12.54 17.48 4.00
CA GLU A 245 -12.69 16.55 5.11
C GLU A 245 -13.37 17.19 6.32
N ARG A 246 -13.13 18.47 6.58
CA ARG A 246 -13.87 19.23 7.61
C ARG A 246 -15.34 19.45 7.28
N ALA A 247 -15.71 19.48 6.00
CA ALA A 247 -17.10 19.62 5.57
C ALA A 247 -17.87 18.27 5.63
N GLN A 248 -17.18 17.14 5.80
CA GLN A 248 -17.76 15.79 5.87
C GLN A 248 -17.74 15.19 7.28
N ALA A 249 -17.12 15.87 8.25
CA ALA A 249 -17.06 15.50 9.66
C ALA A 249 -18.13 16.25 10.47
#